data_7512fb7075cdc7eddd737c0764e3612e
#
_entry.id   7512fb7075cdc7eddd737c0764e3612e
#
_cell.length_a   1.000
_cell.length_b   1.000
_cell.length_c   1.000
_cell.angle_alpha   90.00
_cell.angle_beta   90.00
_cell.angle_gamma   90.00
#
_symmetry.space_group_name_H-M   'P 1'
#
loop_
_entity.id
_entity.type
_entity.pdbx_description
1 polymer ?
#
loop_
_entity_poly.entity_id
_entity_poly.type
_entity_poly.pdbx_seq_one_letter_code
_entity_poly.pdbx_strand_id
1 'polypeptide(L)'
;MTVRVLVVDDDFRVAEVHAAALARLRSCEVVGRATTLAEARARLAAEPVDLVLADEYLPDGSGTDLIGASDASVMMVTAADAPETVRRALARGAVGYIVKPFDMPVLLERVAAYARYVDAAAALTAPGQPEIDALAAQLRPKPVKHLPKGRSAVTADAVTRLLKDAEASLTAAAVAEALGVSRATAQRYLSDLVADGSVSLSLRYGSTGRPEHRYTWGP
;
A
#
# COMPACT_ATOMS: atom_id res chain seq x y z
N MET A 1 11.26 -14.40 5.81
CA MET A 1 10.43 -15.53 5.30
C MET A 1 9.67 -15.07 4.07
N THR A 2 9.45 -15.92 3.04
CA THR A 2 8.64 -15.55 1.87
C THR A 2 7.19 -15.95 2.12
N VAL A 3 6.25 -15.01 2.06
CA VAL A 3 4.82 -15.25 2.27
C VAL A 3 4.21 -15.86 1.00
N ARG A 4 3.57 -17.01 1.12
CA ARG A 4 2.88 -17.72 0.03
C ARG A 4 1.46 -17.18 -0.10
N VAL A 5 1.16 -16.60 -1.26
CA VAL A 5 -0.09 -15.89 -1.52
C VAL A 5 -0.96 -16.65 -2.52
N LEU A 6 -2.21 -16.91 -2.14
CA LEU A 6 -3.26 -17.36 -3.05
C LEU A 6 -4.15 -16.18 -3.43
N VAL A 7 -4.36 -15.94 -4.72
CA VAL A 7 -5.27 -14.90 -5.21
C VAL A 7 -6.60 -15.53 -5.62
N VAL A 8 -7.71 -15.04 -5.06
CA VAL A 8 -9.06 -15.54 -5.29
C VAL A 8 -9.94 -14.40 -5.79
N ASP A 9 -10.34 -14.45 -7.05
CA ASP A 9 -11.14 -13.41 -7.71
C ASP A 9 -11.92 -14.07 -8.87
N ASP A 10 -13.19 -13.81 -9.00
CA ASP A 10 -14.04 -14.40 -10.05
C ASP A 10 -13.64 -13.95 -11.46
N ASP A 11 -13.05 -12.77 -11.59
CA ASP A 11 -12.41 -12.32 -12.83
C ASP A 11 -10.94 -12.78 -12.87
N PHE A 12 -10.66 -13.81 -13.67
CA PHE A 12 -9.30 -14.35 -13.83
C PHE A 12 -8.28 -13.29 -14.29
N ARG A 13 -8.73 -12.24 -15.02
CA ARG A 13 -7.86 -11.15 -15.49
C ARG A 13 -7.43 -10.26 -14.33
N VAL A 14 -8.34 -10.01 -13.40
CA VAL A 14 -8.04 -9.27 -12.16
C VAL A 14 -7.09 -10.08 -11.31
N ALA A 15 -7.35 -11.39 -11.13
CA ALA A 15 -6.45 -12.29 -10.43
C ALA A 15 -5.05 -12.32 -11.05
N GLU A 16 -4.94 -12.33 -12.39
CA GLU A 16 -3.67 -12.29 -13.11
C GLU A 16 -2.90 -10.98 -12.86
N VAL A 17 -3.59 -9.83 -12.94
CA VAL A 17 -3.00 -8.51 -12.71
C VAL A 17 -2.46 -8.40 -11.28
N HIS A 18 -3.24 -8.86 -10.28
CA HIS A 18 -2.80 -8.89 -8.88
C HIS A 18 -1.59 -9.81 -8.70
N ALA A 19 -1.63 -11.02 -9.26
CA ALA A 19 -0.53 -11.97 -9.18
C ALA A 19 0.75 -11.42 -9.82
N ALA A 20 0.67 -10.84 -11.01
CA ALA A 20 1.80 -10.23 -11.71
C ALA A 20 2.41 -9.03 -10.94
N ALA A 21 1.57 -8.24 -10.26
CA ALA A 21 2.05 -7.15 -9.43
C ALA A 21 2.78 -7.67 -8.18
N LEU A 22 2.23 -8.67 -7.50
CA LEU A 22 2.81 -9.29 -6.31
C LEU A 22 4.13 -10.00 -6.60
N ALA A 23 4.31 -10.60 -7.79
CA ALA A 23 5.56 -11.23 -8.20
C ALA A 23 6.77 -10.27 -8.22
N ARG A 24 6.53 -8.94 -8.15
CA ARG A 24 7.59 -7.92 -8.02
C ARG A 24 8.08 -7.74 -6.57
N LEU A 25 7.35 -8.26 -5.58
CA LEU A 25 7.73 -8.19 -4.17
C LEU A 25 8.60 -9.39 -3.82
N ARG A 26 9.81 -9.13 -3.33
CA ARG A 26 10.72 -10.20 -2.86
C ARG A 26 10.23 -10.91 -1.60
N SER A 27 9.28 -10.30 -0.89
CA SER A 27 8.73 -10.80 0.38
C SER A 27 7.54 -11.74 0.20
N CYS A 28 7.06 -11.97 -1.03
CA CYS A 28 5.96 -12.88 -1.27
C CYS A 28 6.15 -13.69 -2.56
N GLU A 29 5.47 -14.84 -2.61
CA GLU A 29 5.37 -15.73 -3.76
C GLU A 29 3.89 -16.02 -4.01
N VAL A 30 3.42 -15.86 -5.24
CA VAL A 30 2.06 -16.25 -5.62
C VAL A 30 2.07 -17.73 -5.95
N VAL A 31 1.52 -18.56 -5.06
CA VAL A 31 1.48 -20.01 -5.21
C VAL A 31 0.30 -20.48 -6.07
N GLY A 32 -0.75 -19.66 -6.22
CA GLY A 32 -1.88 -20.03 -7.05
C GLY A 32 -2.90 -18.92 -7.24
N ARG A 33 -3.88 -19.23 -8.10
CA ARG A 33 -5.08 -18.42 -8.32
C ARG A 33 -6.30 -19.34 -8.29
N ALA A 34 -7.44 -18.82 -7.87
CA ALA A 34 -8.72 -19.51 -7.89
C ALA A 34 -9.81 -18.53 -8.32
N THR A 35 -10.83 -19.01 -9.01
CA THR A 35 -11.97 -18.22 -9.49
C THR A 35 -13.26 -18.54 -8.76
N THR A 36 -13.21 -19.55 -7.90
CA THR A 36 -14.35 -20.02 -7.10
C THR A 36 -13.92 -20.32 -5.66
N LEU A 37 -14.89 -20.32 -4.76
CA LEU A 37 -14.68 -20.72 -3.36
C LEU A 37 -14.21 -22.18 -3.27
N ALA A 38 -14.78 -23.08 -4.09
CA ALA A 38 -14.43 -24.49 -4.13
C ALA A 38 -12.96 -24.69 -4.56
N GLU A 39 -12.51 -24.02 -5.63
CA GLU A 39 -11.11 -24.05 -6.06
C GLU A 39 -10.17 -23.51 -4.99
N ALA A 40 -10.53 -22.39 -4.34
CA ALA A 40 -9.73 -21.81 -3.27
C ALA A 40 -9.55 -22.82 -2.11
N ARG A 41 -10.63 -23.46 -1.66
CA ARG A 41 -10.58 -24.48 -0.60
C ARG A 41 -9.76 -25.70 -0.99
N ALA A 42 -9.87 -26.17 -2.25
CA ALA A 42 -9.07 -27.27 -2.74
C ALA A 42 -7.56 -26.95 -2.71
N ARG A 43 -7.17 -25.73 -3.09
CA ARG A 43 -5.77 -25.31 -3.02
C ARG A 43 -5.28 -25.17 -1.58
N LEU A 44 -6.08 -24.57 -0.70
CA LEU A 44 -5.75 -24.45 0.73
C LEU A 44 -5.54 -25.82 1.41
N ALA A 45 -6.21 -26.87 0.92
CA ALA A 45 -6.03 -28.24 1.41
C ALA A 45 -4.81 -28.94 0.79
N ALA A 46 -4.40 -28.57 -0.43
CA ALA A 46 -3.36 -29.26 -1.18
C ALA A 46 -1.95 -28.69 -0.94
N GLU A 47 -1.84 -27.40 -0.67
CA GLU A 47 -0.54 -26.72 -0.56
C GLU A 47 -0.55 -25.69 0.58
N PRO A 48 0.61 -25.42 1.19
CA PRO A 48 0.69 -24.43 2.25
C PRO A 48 0.52 -23.02 1.68
N VAL A 49 -0.43 -22.26 2.22
CA VAL A 49 -0.72 -20.86 1.92
C VAL A 49 -0.64 -20.06 3.21
N ASP A 50 0.00 -18.91 3.17
CA ASP A 50 0.14 -18.02 4.34
C ASP A 50 -0.88 -16.86 4.28
N LEU A 51 -1.21 -16.38 3.07
CA LEU A 51 -2.15 -15.28 2.85
C LEU A 51 -3.06 -15.57 1.66
N VAL A 52 -4.35 -15.38 1.85
CA VAL A 52 -5.35 -15.36 0.77
C VAL A 52 -5.75 -13.91 0.49
N LEU A 53 -5.69 -13.48 -0.76
CA LEU A 53 -6.33 -12.25 -1.24
C LEU A 53 -7.66 -12.65 -1.85
N ALA A 54 -8.78 -12.29 -1.23
CA ALA A 54 -10.09 -12.78 -1.61
C ALA A 54 -11.05 -11.67 -2.03
N ASP A 55 -11.69 -11.82 -3.20
CA ASP A 55 -12.91 -11.08 -3.50
C ASP A 55 -14.08 -11.64 -2.65
N GLU A 56 -15.02 -10.78 -2.29
CA GLU A 56 -16.24 -11.15 -1.58
C GLU A 56 -17.22 -11.89 -2.49
N TYR A 57 -17.33 -11.47 -3.74
CA TYR A 57 -18.30 -11.99 -4.68
C TYR A 57 -17.69 -13.10 -5.53
N LEU A 58 -17.93 -14.36 -5.13
CA LEU A 58 -17.51 -15.52 -5.89
C LEU A 58 -18.77 -16.25 -6.43
N PRO A 59 -18.68 -16.94 -7.57
CA PRO A 59 -19.83 -17.58 -8.20
C PRO A 59 -20.57 -18.60 -7.33
N ASP A 60 -19.85 -19.21 -6.39
CA ASP A 60 -20.30 -20.31 -5.54
C ASP A 60 -20.32 -19.95 -4.04
N GLY A 61 -20.14 -18.68 -3.67
CA GLY A 61 -20.22 -18.25 -2.27
C GLY A 61 -19.54 -16.92 -1.98
N SER A 62 -19.31 -16.67 -0.71
CA SER A 62 -18.68 -15.43 -0.21
C SER A 62 -17.19 -15.69 0.09
N GLY A 63 -16.32 -14.78 -0.38
CA GLY A 63 -14.89 -14.85 -0.03
C GLY A 63 -14.62 -14.74 1.47
N THR A 64 -15.52 -14.09 2.21
CA THR A 64 -15.49 -14.06 3.68
C THR A 64 -15.56 -15.47 4.30
N ASP A 65 -16.07 -16.50 3.58
CA ASP A 65 -16.13 -17.88 4.05
C ASP A 65 -14.78 -18.62 3.98
N LEU A 66 -13.75 -17.99 3.43
CA LEU A 66 -12.37 -18.47 3.52
C LEU A 66 -11.71 -18.12 4.85
N ILE A 67 -12.25 -17.13 5.59
CA ILE A 67 -11.71 -16.73 6.89
C ILE A 67 -11.95 -17.84 7.91
N GLY A 68 -10.87 -18.42 8.44
CA GLY A 68 -10.91 -19.55 9.36
C GLY A 68 -11.16 -20.91 8.71
N ALA A 69 -11.19 -20.99 7.37
CA ALA A 69 -11.28 -22.28 6.65
C ALA A 69 -9.94 -23.04 6.63
N SER A 70 -8.85 -22.37 6.93
CA SER A 70 -7.50 -22.92 7.07
C SER A 70 -6.67 -22.01 8.00
N ASP A 71 -5.39 -22.35 8.20
CA ASP A 71 -4.46 -21.53 8.96
C ASP A 71 -4.01 -20.26 8.19
N ALA A 72 -4.35 -20.14 6.90
CA ALA A 72 -4.03 -18.98 6.09
C ALA A 72 -4.79 -17.74 6.57
N SER A 73 -4.10 -16.61 6.69
CA SER A 73 -4.75 -15.32 6.90
C SER A 73 -5.49 -14.89 5.64
N VAL A 74 -6.60 -14.16 5.79
CA VAL A 74 -7.39 -13.66 4.65
C VAL A 74 -7.39 -12.13 4.66
N MET A 75 -7.06 -11.54 3.52
CA MET A 75 -7.21 -10.12 3.23
C MET A 75 -8.25 -9.95 2.14
N MET A 76 -9.30 -9.18 2.41
CA MET A 76 -10.35 -8.91 1.43
C MET A 76 -9.89 -7.86 0.41
N VAL A 77 -10.13 -8.14 -0.88
CA VAL A 77 -9.79 -7.24 -2.01
C VAL A 77 -11.00 -7.23 -2.95
N THR A 78 -11.96 -6.35 -2.70
CA THR A 78 -13.30 -6.49 -3.26
C THR A 78 -13.99 -5.14 -3.53
N ALA A 79 -15.01 -5.14 -4.38
CA ALA A 79 -15.91 -4.00 -4.59
C ALA A 79 -16.97 -3.88 -3.49
N ALA A 80 -17.09 -4.85 -2.58
CA ALA A 80 -18.03 -4.80 -1.47
C ALA A 80 -17.62 -3.74 -0.45
N ASP A 81 -18.35 -2.63 -0.41
CA ASP A 81 -18.11 -1.49 0.49
C ASP A 81 -19.22 -1.31 1.54
N ALA A 82 -20.24 -2.17 1.49
CA ALA A 82 -21.34 -2.13 2.45
C ALA A 82 -20.81 -2.30 3.89
N PRO A 83 -21.19 -1.39 4.83
CA PRO A 83 -20.64 -1.40 6.19
C PRO A 83 -20.82 -2.72 6.93
N GLU A 84 -21.89 -3.46 6.65
CA GLU A 84 -22.16 -4.76 7.26
C GLU A 84 -21.18 -5.84 6.78
N THR A 85 -20.88 -5.87 5.47
CA THR A 85 -19.92 -6.79 4.88
C THR A 85 -18.51 -6.54 5.42
N VAL A 86 -18.11 -5.26 5.47
CA VAL A 86 -16.81 -4.87 6.04
C VAL A 86 -16.71 -5.29 7.51
N ARG A 87 -17.74 -4.97 8.34
CA ARG A 87 -17.76 -5.34 9.76
C ARG A 87 -17.71 -6.86 9.94
N ARG A 88 -18.47 -7.62 9.13
CA ARG A 88 -18.48 -9.09 9.19
C ARG A 88 -17.11 -9.67 8.89
N ALA A 89 -16.44 -9.23 7.82
CA ALA A 89 -15.12 -9.71 7.46
C ALA A 89 -14.08 -9.43 8.57
N LEU A 90 -14.05 -8.19 9.09
CA LEU A 90 -13.13 -7.81 10.15
C LEU A 90 -13.41 -8.56 11.47
N ALA A 91 -14.68 -8.73 11.84
CA ALA A 91 -15.08 -9.48 13.04
C ALA A 91 -14.73 -10.99 12.93
N ARG A 92 -14.69 -11.54 11.71
CA ARG A 92 -14.27 -12.92 11.46
C ARG A 92 -12.75 -13.10 11.42
N GLY A 93 -11.98 -12.02 11.47
CA GLY A 93 -10.52 -12.06 11.53
C GLY A 93 -9.82 -11.77 10.20
N ALA A 94 -10.45 -11.07 9.26
CA ALA A 94 -9.73 -10.57 8.09
C ALA A 94 -8.56 -9.68 8.53
N VAL A 95 -7.36 -9.97 8.05
CA VAL A 95 -6.14 -9.22 8.39
C VAL A 95 -6.02 -7.89 7.64
N GLY A 96 -6.90 -7.64 6.69
CA GLY A 96 -7.00 -6.40 5.94
C GLY A 96 -8.23 -6.36 5.04
N TYR A 97 -8.56 -5.15 4.59
CA TYR A 97 -9.67 -4.92 3.68
C TYR A 97 -9.28 -3.81 2.69
N ILE A 98 -9.40 -4.09 1.40
CA ILE A 98 -9.11 -3.16 0.29
C ILE A 98 -10.37 -3.06 -0.56
N VAL A 99 -10.89 -1.84 -0.72
CA VAL A 99 -12.08 -1.58 -1.54
C VAL A 99 -11.66 -1.21 -2.96
N LYS A 100 -12.17 -1.94 -3.96
CA LYS A 100 -12.02 -1.63 -5.39
C LYS A 100 -12.91 -0.41 -5.76
N PRO A 101 -12.45 0.54 -6.61
CA PRO A 101 -11.15 0.58 -7.27
C PRO A 101 -10.05 1.16 -6.37
N PHE A 102 -8.82 0.63 -6.50
CA PHE A 102 -7.65 1.11 -5.79
C PHE A 102 -6.42 1.17 -6.72
N ASP A 103 -5.40 1.92 -6.30
CA ASP A 103 -4.13 1.94 -7.01
C ASP A 103 -3.26 0.75 -6.58
N MET A 104 -2.58 0.11 -7.52
CA MET A 104 -1.77 -1.08 -7.27
C MET A 104 -0.76 -0.95 -6.11
N PRO A 105 -0.08 0.20 -5.88
CA PRO A 105 0.76 0.39 -4.71
C PRO A 105 0.06 0.16 -3.37
N VAL A 106 -1.27 0.34 -3.28
CA VAL A 106 -2.04 0.06 -2.06
C VAL A 106 -2.02 -1.43 -1.74
N LEU A 107 -2.28 -2.28 -2.73
CA LEU A 107 -2.22 -3.73 -2.58
C LEU A 107 -0.82 -4.18 -2.19
N LEU A 108 0.20 -3.71 -2.91
CA LEU A 108 1.59 -4.06 -2.67
C LEU A 108 2.06 -3.69 -1.25
N GLU A 109 1.71 -2.48 -0.77
CA GLU A 109 2.06 -2.06 0.60
C GLU A 109 1.31 -2.89 1.66
N ARG A 110 0.04 -3.24 1.44
CA ARG A 110 -0.72 -4.09 2.36
C ARG A 110 -0.09 -5.48 2.50
N VAL A 111 0.26 -6.11 1.37
CA VAL A 111 0.90 -7.44 1.38
C VAL A 111 2.31 -7.36 1.97
N ALA A 112 3.09 -6.31 1.66
CA ALA A 112 4.39 -6.09 2.27
C ALA A 112 4.29 -5.84 3.79
N ALA A 113 3.27 -5.14 4.26
CA ALA A 113 3.00 -4.94 5.69
C ALA A 113 2.70 -6.27 6.38
N TYR A 114 1.88 -7.12 5.77
CA TYR A 114 1.61 -8.46 6.27
C TYR A 114 2.88 -9.32 6.32
N ALA A 115 3.72 -9.29 5.28
CA ALA A 115 4.99 -10.02 5.28
C ALA A 115 5.91 -9.58 6.43
N ARG A 116 6.02 -8.26 6.67
CA ARG A 116 6.78 -7.73 7.82
C ARG A 116 6.20 -8.21 9.16
N TYR A 117 4.88 -8.26 9.29
CA TYR A 117 4.20 -8.78 10.47
C TYR A 117 4.57 -10.25 10.72
N VAL A 118 4.50 -11.11 9.68
CA VAL A 118 4.85 -12.53 9.80
C VAL A 118 6.30 -12.72 10.20
N ASP A 119 7.23 -11.99 9.57
CA ASP A 119 8.66 -12.03 9.92
C ASP A 119 8.90 -11.59 11.37
N ALA A 120 8.26 -10.52 11.80
CA ALA A 120 8.40 -10.01 13.17
C ALA A 120 7.77 -10.97 14.18
N ALA A 121 6.61 -11.58 13.87
CA ALA A 121 5.96 -12.57 14.73
C ALA A 121 6.82 -13.81 14.92
N ALA A 122 7.43 -14.31 13.84
CA ALA A 122 8.33 -15.47 13.89
C ALA A 122 9.61 -15.23 14.71
N ALA A 123 10.04 -13.97 14.82
CA ALA A 123 11.22 -13.58 15.59
C ALA A 123 10.96 -13.41 17.09
N LEU A 124 9.70 -13.41 17.53
CA LEU A 124 9.35 -13.27 18.95
C LEU A 124 9.75 -14.51 19.74
N THR A 125 10.50 -14.31 20.82
CA THR A 125 10.89 -15.41 21.73
C THR A 125 10.27 -15.26 23.12
N ALA A 126 10.30 -14.06 23.69
CA ALA A 126 9.72 -13.75 25.01
C ALA A 126 9.25 -12.29 25.02
N PRO A 127 8.12 -11.97 24.32
CA PRO A 127 7.73 -10.57 24.13
C PRO A 127 7.15 -9.97 25.38
N GLY A 128 7.55 -8.72 25.68
CA GLY A 128 6.82 -7.82 26.57
C GLY A 128 5.74 -7.05 25.80
N GLN A 129 4.99 -6.21 26.51
CA GLN A 129 3.92 -5.41 25.90
C GLN A 129 4.40 -4.51 24.75
N PRO A 130 5.59 -3.83 24.83
CA PRO A 130 6.08 -3.00 23.73
C PRO A 130 6.30 -3.77 22.43
N GLU A 131 6.82 -5.00 22.50
CA GLU A 131 7.06 -5.86 21.35
C GLU A 131 5.72 -6.34 20.72
N ILE A 132 4.73 -6.65 21.56
CA ILE A 132 3.39 -7.02 21.10
C ILE A 132 2.71 -5.83 20.41
N ASP A 133 2.79 -4.63 20.98
CA ASP A 133 2.21 -3.42 20.39
C ASP A 133 2.90 -3.07 19.05
N ALA A 134 4.23 -3.20 19.00
CA ALA A 134 4.99 -3.00 17.78
C ALA A 134 4.62 -4.02 16.69
N LEU A 135 4.38 -5.27 17.05
CA LEU A 135 3.93 -6.32 16.15
C LEU A 135 2.53 -5.98 15.59
N ALA A 136 1.58 -5.63 16.44
CA ALA A 136 0.24 -5.25 16.01
C ALA A 136 0.25 -4.01 15.07
N ALA A 137 1.19 -3.08 15.30
CA ALA A 137 1.36 -1.91 14.45
C ALA A 137 1.86 -2.25 13.03
N GLN A 138 2.52 -3.41 12.81
CA GLN A 138 3.00 -3.83 11.48
C GLN A 138 1.84 -4.06 10.50
N LEU A 139 0.68 -4.54 10.97
CA LEU A 139 -0.50 -4.74 10.13
C LEU A 139 -1.15 -3.42 9.68
N ARG A 140 -0.80 -2.30 10.33
CA ARG A 140 -1.27 -0.98 9.88
C ARG A 140 -0.46 -0.58 8.65
N PRO A 141 -1.09 -0.45 7.47
CA PRO A 141 -0.37 -0.02 6.29
C PRO A 141 0.16 1.40 6.51
N LYS A 142 1.37 1.63 6.03
CA LYS A 142 1.85 2.99 5.89
C LYS A 142 0.93 3.71 4.89
N PRO A 143 0.58 4.98 5.12
CA PRO A 143 -0.20 5.73 4.16
C PRO A 143 0.48 5.67 2.80
N VAL A 144 -0.13 4.99 1.84
CA VAL A 144 0.31 5.10 0.45
C VAL A 144 -0.05 6.52 0.04
N LYS A 145 0.95 7.31 -0.30
CA LYS A 145 0.71 8.66 -0.80
C LYS A 145 -0.05 8.54 -2.11
N HIS A 146 -1.37 8.70 -2.05
CA HIS A 146 -2.18 8.82 -3.26
C HIS A 146 -1.76 10.09 -3.97
N LEU A 147 -1.05 9.96 -5.08
CA LEU A 147 -0.83 11.09 -5.95
C LEU A 147 -2.19 11.50 -6.54
N PRO A 148 -2.63 12.76 -6.37
CA PRO A 148 -3.86 13.23 -6.98
C PRO A 148 -3.89 12.94 -8.49
N LYS A 149 -5.08 12.73 -9.08
CA LYS A 149 -5.25 12.48 -10.52
C LYS A 149 -4.41 13.47 -11.35
N GLY A 150 -3.63 12.93 -12.31
CA GLY A 150 -2.73 13.74 -13.15
C GLY A 150 -1.32 13.93 -12.58
N ARG A 151 -0.93 13.20 -11.53
CA ARG A 151 0.43 13.14 -11.00
C ARG A 151 1.16 11.89 -11.49
N SER A 152 2.43 12.03 -11.85
CA SER A 152 3.32 10.91 -12.17
C SER A 152 4.11 10.51 -10.93
N ALA A 153 4.13 9.23 -10.58
CA ALA A 153 4.96 8.72 -9.49
C ALA A 153 6.45 8.98 -9.76
N VAL A 154 6.88 8.85 -11.02
CA VAL A 154 8.26 9.12 -11.44
C VAL A 154 8.66 10.58 -11.15
N THR A 155 7.76 11.53 -11.45
CA THR A 155 8.01 12.96 -11.17
C THR A 155 7.99 13.24 -9.66
N ALA A 156 7.09 12.63 -8.90
CA ALA A 156 7.05 12.76 -7.44
C ALA A 156 8.34 12.27 -6.79
N ASP A 157 8.83 11.10 -7.20
CA ASP A 157 10.10 10.53 -6.72
C ASP A 157 11.30 11.39 -7.10
N ALA A 158 11.30 11.97 -8.30
CA ALA A 158 12.35 12.87 -8.75
C ALA A 158 12.38 14.17 -7.91
N VAL A 159 11.22 14.79 -7.65
CA VAL A 159 11.11 15.97 -6.78
C VAL A 159 11.57 15.64 -5.36
N THR A 160 11.15 14.49 -4.82
CA THR A 160 11.54 14.05 -3.49
C THR A 160 13.04 13.83 -3.36
N ARG A 161 13.68 13.17 -4.33
CA ARG A 161 15.14 12.97 -4.36
C ARG A 161 15.88 14.29 -4.43
N LEU A 162 15.48 15.16 -5.37
CA LEU A 162 16.11 16.46 -5.53
C LEU A 162 16.10 17.30 -4.23
N LEU A 163 14.98 17.28 -3.47
CA LEU A 163 14.88 18.00 -2.20
C LEU A 163 15.69 17.34 -1.09
N LYS A 164 15.79 16.01 -1.07
CA LYS A 164 16.61 15.26 -0.08
C LYS A 164 18.10 15.52 -0.26
N ASP A 165 18.54 15.59 -1.53
CA ASP A 165 19.94 15.76 -1.89
C ASP A 165 20.38 17.24 -1.87
N ALA A 166 19.42 18.18 -1.74
CA ALA A 166 19.71 19.60 -1.73
C ALA A 166 20.25 20.05 -0.35
N GLU A 167 21.44 20.66 -0.34
CA GLU A 167 22.02 21.26 0.86
C GLU A 167 21.32 22.55 1.33
N ALA A 168 20.53 23.16 0.44
CA ALA A 168 19.82 24.42 0.68
C ALA A 168 18.36 24.33 0.23
N SER A 169 17.54 25.27 0.76
CA SER A 169 16.14 25.39 0.35
C SER A 169 16.01 25.71 -1.15
N LEU A 170 15.10 25.03 -1.85
CA LEU A 170 14.85 25.23 -3.28
C LEU A 170 13.56 26.04 -3.52
N THR A 171 13.51 26.74 -4.65
CA THR A 171 12.28 27.37 -5.14
C THR A 171 11.57 26.45 -6.13
N ALA A 172 10.28 26.67 -6.37
CA ALA A 172 9.54 25.92 -7.40
C ALA A 172 10.14 26.14 -8.82
N ALA A 173 10.78 27.28 -9.07
CA ALA A 173 11.47 27.55 -10.32
C ALA A 173 12.74 26.70 -10.45
N ALA A 174 13.56 26.61 -9.40
CA ALA A 174 14.76 25.78 -9.38
C ALA A 174 14.43 24.28 -9.54
N VAL A 175 13.38 23.80 -8.87
CA VAL A 175 12.91 22.41 -9.03
C VAL A 175 12.41 22.16 -10.46
N ALA A 176 11.68 23.11 -11.04
CA ALA A 176 11.17 23.01 -12.42
C ALA A 176 12.31 22.91 -13.43
N GLU A 177 13.32 23.74 -13.29
CA GLU A 177 14.52 23.77 -14.13
C GLU A 177 15.32 22.46 -14.00
N ALA A 178 15.61 22.02 -12.76
CA ALA A 178 16.40 20.83 -12.51
C ALA A 178 15.74 19.55 -13.06
N LEU A 179 14.40 19.48 -13.10
CA LEU A 179 13.66 18.28 -13.52
C LEU A 179 13.06 18.40 -14.94
N GLY A 180 13.23 19.51 -15.62
CA GLY A 180 12.68 19.72 -16.96
C GLY A 180 11.14 19.75 -16.99
N VAL A 181 10.50 20.19 -15.91
CA VAL A 181 9.03 20.28 -15.81
C VAL A 181 8.56 21.74 -15.76
N SER A 182 7.26 21.98 -15.98
CA SER A 182 6.73 23.33 -15.82
C SER A 182 6.76 23.77 -14.34
N ARG A 183 6.93 25.08 -14.09
CA ARG A 183 6.87 25.67 -12.75
C ARG A 183 5.55 25.32 -12.03
N ALA A 184 4.43 25.31 -12.76
CA ALA A 184 3.14 24.93 -12.22
C ALA A 184 3.11 23.46 -11.79
N THR A 185 3.80 22.57 -12.54
CA THR A 185 3.98 21.16 -12.18
C THR A 185 4.82 21.04 -10.91
N ALA A 186 6.00 21.66 -10.86
CA ALA A 186 6.84 21.65 -9.66
C ALA A 186 6.10 22.18 -8.43
N GLN A 187 5.39 23.31 -8.56
CA GLN A 187 4.60 23.92 -7.49
C GLN A 187 3.57 22.94 -6.90
N ARG A 188 2.88 22.15 -7.75
CA ARG A 188 1.88 21.17 -7.30
C ARG A 188 2.49 20.05 -6.48
N TYR A 189 3.62 19.47 -6.91
CA TYR A 189 4.30 18.42 -6.15
C TYR A 189 4.88 18.94 -4.84
N LEU A 190 5.45 20.14 -4.85
CA LEU A 190 5.95 20.80 -3.64
C LEU A 190 4.84 21.07 -2.62
N SER A 191 3.66 21.53 -3.11
CA SER A 191 2.49 21.74 -2.23
C SER A 191 2.00 20.44 -1.61
N ASP A 192 2.03 19.32 -2.35
CA ASP A 192 1.66 18.01 -1.83
C ASP A 192 2.64 17.56 -0.71
N LEU A 193 3.95 17.77 -0.91
CA LEU A 193 4.98 17.43 0.08
C LEU A 193 4.92 18.31 1.34
N VAL A 194 4.49 19.57 1.21
CA VAL A 194 4.22 20.45 2.35
C VAL A 194 2.97 19.97 3.11
N ALA A 195 1.91 19.64 2.38
CA ALA A 195 0.65 19.18 2.99
C ALA A 195 0.81 17.87 3.75
N ASP A 196 1.74 16.98 3.32
CA ASP A 196 2.04 15.73 4.01
C ASP A 196 3.13 15.87 5.10
N GLY A 197 3.66 17.07 5.32
CA GLY A 197 4.67 17.35 6.35
C GLY A 197 6.06 16.84 6.03
N SER A 198 6.34 16.40 4.79
CA SER A 198 7.67 15.94 4.37
C SER A 198 8.62 17.09 4.05
N VAL A 199 8.07 18.27 3.78
CA VAL A 199 8.80 19.47 3.36
C VAL A 199 8.29 20.67 4.14
N SER A 200 9.20 21.46 4.69
CA SER A 200 8.89 22.75 5.30
C SER A 200 8.88 23.86 4.25
N LEU A 201 7.90 24.76 4.36
CA LEU A 201 7.76 25.96 3.53
C LEU A 201 8.17 27.19 4.31
N SER A 202 9.13 27.93 3.80
CA SER A 202 9.52 29.25 4.33
C SER A 202 9.29 30.35 3.30
N LEU A 203 9.07 31.57 3.77
CA LEU A 203 8.92 32.73 2.94
C LEU A 203 10.18 33.61 3.05
N ARG A 204 10.80 33.89 1.92
CA ARG A 204 11.91 34.86 1.86
C ARG A 204 11.40 36.18 1.29
N TYR A 205 11.47 37.24 2.09
CA TYR A 205 11.13 38.58 1.68
C TYR A 205 12.35 39.24 1.05
N GLY A 206 12.22 39.67 -0.21
CA GLY A 206 13.21 40.52 -0.88
C GLY A 206 12.96 42.01 -0.58
N SER A 207 13.88 42.89 -1.00
CA SER A 207 13.75 44.32 -0.83
C SER A 207 12.58 44.97 -1.61
N THR A 208 12.11 44.31 -2.66
CA THR A 208 10.96 44.68 -3.48
C THR A 208 10.35 43.45 -4.11
N GLY A 209 8.99 43.26 -4.02
CA GLY A 209 8.29 42.21 -4.73
C GLY A 209 7.54 41.23 -3.84
N ARG A 210 6.98 40.18 -4.47
CA ARG A 210 6.21 39.12 -3.82
C ARG A 210 7.15 38.20 -3.05
N PRO A 211 6.80 37.74 -1.82
CA PRO A 211 7.62 36.79 -1.07
C PRO A 211 7.93 35.54 -1.89
N GLU A 212 9.17 35.09 -1.84
CA GLU A 212 9.62 33.87 -2.52
C GLU A 212 9.39 32.67 -1.61
N HIS A 213 8.67 31.66 -2.11
CA HIS A 213 8.44 30.39 -1.44
C HIS A 213 9.69 29.52 -1.55
N ARG A 214 10.21 29.08 -0.41
CA ARG A 214 11.35 28.20 -0.29
C ARG A 214 10.97 26.91 0.40
N TYR A 215 11.43 25.81 -0.16
CA TYR A 215 11.09 24.44 0.24
C TYR A 215 12.34 23.74 0.72
N THR A 216 12.28 23.16 1.93
CA THR A 216 13.39 22.40 2.54
C THR A 216 12.87 21.03 2.92
N TRP A 217 13.66 19.99 2.65
CA TRP A 217 13.32 18.63 3.07
C TRP A 217 13.39 18.52 4.59
N GLY A 218 12.35 17.93 5.20
CA GLY A 218 12.19 17.76 6.64
C GLY A 218 11.07 18.66 7.19
N PRO A 219 10.58 18.31 8.41
CA PRO A 219 9.54 19.08 9.11
C PRO A 219 10.03 20.43 9.59
#